data_93918639158b3392d0cf5cc5e8f1745f
#
_entry.id   93918639158b3392d0cf5cc5e8f1745f
#
_cell.length_a   1.000
_cell.length_b   1.000
_cell.length_c   1.000
_cell.angle_alpha   90.00
_cell.angle_beta   90.00
_cell.angle_gamma   90.00
#
_symmetry.space_group_name_H-M   'P 1'
#
loop_
_entity.id
_entity.type
_entity.pdbx_description
1 polymer ?
#
loop_
_entity_poly.entity_id
_entity_poly.type
_entity_poly.pdbx_seq_one_letter_code
_entity_poly.pdbx_strand_id
1 'polypeptide(L)' 'MKYSELHRLLKKNGCYPTGATQAGHPLWYSPITGKEFTTSHHDKQEVAKGTLKNIKRLAGVK' A
#
# COMPACT_ATOMS: atom_id res chain seq x y z
N MET A 1 -8.02 -0.99 10.33
CA MET A 1 -8.14 -0.54 8.93
C MET A 1 -8.03 -1.74 7.99
N LYS A 2 -8.98 -1.86 7.09
CA LYS A 2 -8.95 -2.92 6.07
C LYS A 2 -8.10 -2.49 4.87
N TYR A 3 -7.63 -3.47 4.10
CA TYR A 3 -6.81 -3.15 2.92
C TYR A 3 -7.57 -2.29 1.91
N SER A 4 -8.88 -2.46 1.75
CA SER A 4 -9.67 -1.58 0.87
C SER A 4 -9.59 -0.13 1.30
N GLU A 5 -9.62 0.14 2.59
CA GLU A 5 -9.49 1.49 3.14
C GLU A 5 -8.07 2.03 2.94
N LEU A 6 -7.07 1.17 3.16
CA LEU A 6 -5.67 1.54 2.94
C LEU A 6 -5.42 1.89 1.48
N HIS A 7 -5.93 1.09 0.55
CA HIS A 7 -5.76 1.35 -0.88
C HIS A 7 -6.40 2.69 -1.28
N ARG A 8 -7.56 3.00 -0.72
CA ARG A 8 -8.23 4.27 -0.97
C ARG A 8 -7.38 5.44 -0.47
N LEU A 9 -6.82 5.31 0.72
CA LEU A 9 -5.95 6.32 1.31
C LEU A 9 -4.69 6.51 0.45
N LEU A 10 -4.07 5.43 0.02
CA LEU A 10 -2.88 5.48 -0.82
C LEU A 10 -3.17 6.19 -2.15
N LYS A 11 -4.26 5.85 -2.81
CA LYS A 11 -4.65 6.49 -4.07
C LYS A 11 -4.93 7.98 -3.89
N LYS A 12 -5.55 8.35 -2.78
CA LYS A 12 -5.82 9.75 -2.46
C LYS A 12 -4.53 10.55 -2.35
N ASN A 13 -3.45 9.91 -1.95
CA ASN A 13 -2.14 10.56 -1.82
C ASN A 13 -1.24 10.40 -3.04
N GLY A 14 -1.78 9.88 -4.14
CA GLY A 14 -1.07 9.76 -5.39
C GLY A 14 -0.35 8.43 -5.62
N CYS A 15 -0.40 7.52 -4.65
CA CYS A 15 0.16 6.19 -4.82
C CYS A 15 -0.74 5.34 -5.72
N TYR A 16 -0.16 4.39 -6.42
CA TYR A 16 -0.93 3.56 -7.34
C TYR A 16 -0.29 2.18 -7.49
N PRO A 17 -1.10 1.16 -7.82
CA PRO A 17 -0.56 -0.16 -8.14
C PRO A 17 0.12 -0.13 -9.51
N THR A 18 1.30 -0.75 -9.60
CA THR A 18 2.08 -0.75 -10.84
C THR A 18 1.60 -1.77 -11.86
N GLY A 19 0.74 -2.70 -11.44
CA GLY A 19 0.34 -3.83 -12.28
C GLY A 19 1.26 -5.03 -12.14
N ALA A 20 2.41 -4.87 -11.49
CA ALA A 20 3.32 -5.97 -11.22
C ALA A 20 3.03 -6.60 -9.85
N THR A 21 3.65 -7.74 -9.59
CA THR A 21 3.59 -8.39 -8.28
C THR A 21 4.99 -8.68 -7.81
N GLN A 22 5.14 -8.79 -6.48
CA GLN A 22 6.39 -9.21 -5.87
C GLN A 22 6.04 -10.26 -4.83
N ALA A 23 6.60 -11.46 -4.98
CA ALA A 23 6.30 -12.60 -4.11
C ALA A 23 4.78 -12.87 -4.01
N GLY A 24 4.03 -12.66 -5.10
CA GLY A 24 2.59 -12.88 -5.14
C GLY A 24 1.75 -11.75 -4.57
N HIS A 25 2.38 -10.64 -4.13
CA HIS A 25 1.66 -9.49 -3.58
C HIS A 25 1.65 -8.33 -4.58
N PRO A 26 0.55 -7.55 -4.66
CA PRO A 26 0.51 -6.40 -5.54
C PRO A 26 1.59 -5.38 -5.20
N LEU A 27 2.34 -4.94 -6.20
CA LEU A 27 3.38 -3.94 -6.04
C LEU A 27 2.81 -2.56 -6.32
N TRP A 28 2.98 -1.65 -5.37
CA TRP A 28 2.53 -0.27 -5.45
C TRP A 28 3.73 0.66 -5.54
N TYR A 29 3.50 1.83 -6.09
CA TYR A 29 4.53 2.88 -6.19
C TYR A 29 4.04 4.16 -5.54
N SER A 30 4.94 4.80 -4.77
CA SER A 30 4.66 6.11 -4.17
C SER A 30 5.51 7.18 -4.86
N PRO A 31 4.89 8.16 -5.54
CA PRO A 31 5.64 9.28 -6.10
C PRO A 31 6.14 10.24 -5.01
N ILE A 32 5.61 10.15 -3.80
CA ILE A 32 6.01 11.01 -2.69
C ILE A 32 7.44 10.66 -2.26
N THR A 33 7.73 9.36 -2.10
CA THR A 33 9.05 8.89 -1.65
C THR A 33 9.90 8.32 -2.77
N GLY A 34 9.29 8.04 -3.93
CA GLY A 34 9.96 7.36 -5.02
C GLY A 34 10.22 5.89 -4.73
N LYS A 35 9.54 5.32 -3.76
CA LYS A 35 9.73 3.92 -3.35
C LYS A 35 8.56 3.05 -3.73
N GLU A 36 8.85 1.77 -3.93
CA GLU A 36 7.86 0.75 -4.17
C GLU A 36 7.60 -0.02 -2.88
N PHE A 37 6.38 -0.52 -2.74
CA PHE A 37 6.00 -1.33 -1.59
C PHE A 37 4.90 -2.30 -2.01
N THR A 38 4.69 -3.34 -1.22
CA THR A 38 3.66 -4.33 -1.51
C THR A 38 2.50 -4.16 -0.54
N THR A 39 1.31 -4.52 -1.01
CA THR A 39 0.12 -4.60 -0.17
C THR A 39 -0.51 -5.99 -0.34
N SER A 40 -1.78 -6.13 -0.01
CA SER A 40 -2.53 -7.37 -0.23
C SER A 40 -3.71 -7.08 -1.15
N HIS A 41 -4.09 -8.07 -1.96
CA HIS A 41 -5.31 -7.98 -2.76
C HIS A 41 -6.55 -8.52 -2.01
N HIS A 42 -6.38 -8.86 -0.74
CA HIS A 42 -7.51 -9.28 0.11
C HIS A 42 -8.14 -8.06 0.76
N ASP A 43 -8.99 -7.37 0.02
CA ASP A 43 -9.54 -6.06 0.43
C ASP A 43 -10.27 -6.07 1.76
N LYS A 44 -10.88 -7.20 2.12
CA LYS A 44 -11.66 -7.31 3.36
C LYS A 44 -10.80 -7.69 4.57
N GLN A 45 -9.53 -7.99 4.36
CA GLN A 45 -8.62 -8.38 5.43
C GLN A 45 -8.14 -7.16 6.19
N GLU A 46 -8.05 -7.27 7.52
CA GLU A 46 -7.46 -6.23 8.35
C GLU A 46 -5.96 -6.11 8.09
N VAL A 47 -5.48 -4.90 8.04
CA VAL A 47 -4.04 -4.64 7.93
C VAL A 47 -3.44 -4.74 9.32
N ALA A 48 -2.44 -5.60 9.49
CA ALA A 48 -1.73 -5.71 10.76
C ALA A 48 -1.08 -4.35 11.10
N LYS A 49 -1.05 -4.01 12.39
CA LYS A 49 -0.59 -2.72 12.86
C LYS A 49 0.82 -2.38 12.38
N GLY A 50 1.74 -3.34 12.50
CA GLY A 50 3.12 -3.16 12.04
C GLY A 50 3.21 -3.02 10.54
N THR A 51 2.43 -3.78 9.80
CA THR A 51 2.37 -3.71 8.34
C THR A 51 1.85 -2.35 7.89
N LEU A 52 0.78 -1.87 8.53
CA LEU A 52 0.20 -0.57 8.21
C LEU A 52 1.22 0.55 8.41
N LYS A 53 1.92 0.53 9.54
CA LYS A 53 2.94 1.52 9.86
C LYS A 53 4.06 1.50 8.80
N ASN A 54 4.50 0.32 8.41
CA ASN A 54 5.56 0.16 7.43
C ASN A 54 5.13 0.65 6.04
N ILE A 55 3.92 0.32 5.62
CA ILE A 55 3.39 0.77 4.33
C ILE A 55 3.27 2.29 4.30
N LYS A 56 2.72 2.89 5.36
CA LYS A 56 2.59 4.34 5.44
C LYS A 56 3.95 5.04 5.37
N ARG A 57 4.94 4.46 6.03
CA ARG A 57 6.31 5.00 6.01
C ARG A 57 6.92 4.94 4.62
N LEU A 58 6.81 3.80 3.94
CA LEU A 58 7.35 3.63 2.60
C LEU A 58 6.62 4.50 1.58
N ALA A 59 5.33 4.69 1.76
CA ALA A 59 4.51 5.50 0.87
C ALA A 59 4.62 7.00 1.16
N GLY A 60 5.10 7.39 2.33
CA GLY A 60 5.14 8.78 2.75
C GLY A 60 3.77 9.33 3.13
N VAL A 61 2.86 8.47 3.51
CA VAL A 61 1.49 8.83 3.93
C VAL A 61 1.42 8.83 5.45
N LYS A 62 0.83 9.86 6.00
CA LYS A 62 0.67 10.01 7.45
C LYS A 62 -0.63 9.42 7.97
#